data_3677ebb25a412eefae7e008c6bbf8760
#
_entry.id   3677ebb25a412eefae7e008c6bbf8760
#
_cell.length_a   1.000
_cell.length_b   1.000
_cell.length_c   1.000
_cell.angle_alpha   90.00
_cell.angle_beta   90.00
_cell.angle_gamma   90.00
#
_symmetry.space_group_name_H-M   'P 1'
#
loop_
_entity.id
_entity.type
_entity.pdbx_description
1 polymer ?
#
loop_
_entity_poly.entity_id
_entity_poly.type
_entity_poly.pdbx_seq_one_letter_code
_entity_poly.pdbx_strand_id
1 'polypeptide(L)'
;MADKFPHTTLQCLTAIAQHHGLQVNPERLIHDYALNAEEPSSAMLLGMAASIGLKAKLRELTVDKLLGQKGVFPLLARMKDGNSMIVVGARVDDGGVLAVLDPLGDLGAVKMLDPAAFQALWTGEVLFLKRTSKLTDTRQPFGLRWFIPEILQQKAAFRDIAIAAMAMNVLGLASP
;
A
#
# COMPACT_ATOMS: atom_id res chain seq x y z
N MET A 1 -7.20 -25.44 6.70
CA MET A 1 -7.48 -25.45 5.26
C MET A 1 -8.01 -24.08 4.92
N ALA A 2 -7.23 -23.20 4.28
CA ALA A 2 -7.73 -21.92 3.85
C ALA A 2 -8.66 -22.17 2.66
N ASP A 3 -9.93 -21.80 2.80
CA ASP A 3 -10.91 -21.84 1.72
C ASP A 3 -10.33 -21.02 0.56
N LYS A 4 -10.05 -21.70 -0.56
CA LYS A 4 -9.46 -21.11 -1.74
C LYS A 4 -10.58 -20.39 -2.49
N PHE A 5 -10.70 -19.08 -2.29
CA PHE A 5 -11.65 -18.28 -3.06
C PHE A 5 -11.35 -18.36 -4.55
N PRO A 6 -12.37 -18.38 -5.43
CA PRO A 6 -12.16 -18.55 -6.86
C PRO A 6 -11.37 -17.40 -7.51
N HIS A 7 -11.37 -16.20 -6.89
CA HIS A 7 -10.75 -14.99 -7.46
C HIS A 7 -9.29 -14.84 -7.05
N THR A 8 -8.37 -14.98 -7.99
CA THR A 8 -6.93 -14.78 -7.76
C THR A 8 -6.60 -13.36 -7.34
N THR A 9 -7.28 -12.38 -7.92
CA THR A 9 -7.14 -10.95 -7.59
C THR A 9 -7.51 -10.67 -6.13
N LEU A 10 -8.60 -11.27 -5.63
CA LEU A 10 -9.03 -11.11 -4.25
C LEU A 10 -8.04 -11.78 -3.28
N GLN A 11 -7.52 -12.95 -3.63
CA GLN A 11 -6.47 -13.61 -2.85
C GLN A 11 -5.22 -12.74 -2.75
N CYS A 12 -4.75 -12.19 -3.87
CA CYS A 12 -3.63 -11.26 -3.92
C CYS A 12 -3.88 -10.00 -3.08
N LEU A 13 -5.06 -9.38 -3.23
CA LEU A 13 -5.43 -8.18 -2.47
C LEU A 13 -5.44 -8.45 -0.97
N THR A 14 -6.01 -9.59 -0.54
CA THR A 14 -6.07 -10.00 0.86
C THR A 14 -4.68 -10.25 1.43
N ALA A 15 -3.82 -10.96 0.69
CA ALA A 15 -2.45 -11.23 1.10
C ALA A 15 -1.63 -9.93 1.25
N ILE A 16 -1.76 -8.99 0.31
CA ILE A 16 -1.10 -7.68 0.40
C ILE A 16 -1.66 -6.87 1.57
N ALA A 17 -2.98 -6.89 1.81
CA ALA A 17 -3.58 -6.21 2.96
C ALA A 17 -3.05 -6.76 4.28
N GLN A 18 -2.94 -8.09 4.43
CA GLN A 18 -2.36 -8.76 5.60
C GLN A 18 -0.89 -8.36 5.79
N HIS A 19 -0.10 -8.28 4.72
CA HIS A 19 1.28 -7.79 4.76
C HIS A 19 1.35 -6.35 5.32
N HIS A 20 0.38 -5.51 5.02
CA HIS A 20 0.24 -4.16 5.59
C HIS A 20 -0.41 -4.13 6.99
N GLY A 21 -0.65 -5.29 7.62
CA GLY A 21 -1.24 -5.41 8.95
C GLY A 21 -2.74 -5.09 9.00
N LEU A 22 -3.44 -5.20 7.86
CA LEU A 22 -4.89 -5.05 7.78
C LEU A 22 -5.54 -6.44 7.78
N GLN A 23 -6.55 -6.62 8.63
CA GLN A 23 -7.36 -7.83 8.59
C GLN A 23 -8.54 -7.61 7.63
N VAL A 24 -8.61 -8.45 6.61
CA VAL A 24 -9.63 -8.39 5.58
C VAL A 24 -10.41 -9.68 5.58
N ASN A 25 -11.74 -9.57 5.56
CA ASN A 25 -12.61 -10.72 5.32
C ASN A 25 -12.96 -10.76 3.82
N PRO A 26 -12.45 -11.75 3.06
CA PRO A 26 -12.68 -11.86 1.62
C PRO A 26 -14.16 -12.10 1.29
N GLU A 27 -14.91 -12.86 2.12
CA GLU A 27 -16.33 -13.15 1.91
C GLU A 27 -17.17 -11.87 1.94
N ARG A 28 -16.82 -10.95 2.85
CA ARG A 28 -17.47 -9.64 2.91
C ARG A 28 -17.22 -8.84 1.63
N LEU A 29 -16.00 -8.85 1.10
CA LEU A 29 -15.70 -8.17 -0.16
C LEU A 29 -16.47 -8.78 -1.34
N ILE A 30 -16.59 -10.11 -1.39
CA ILE A 30 -17.39 -10.81 -2.40
C ILE A 30 -18.85 -10.34 -2.34
N HIS A 31 -19.41 -10.27 -1.13
CA HIS A 31 -20.79 -9.85 -0.90
C HIS A 31 -21.01 -8.36 -1.23
N ASP A 32 -20.16 -7.48 -0.67
CA ASP A 32 -20.31 -6.01 -0.79
C ASP A 32 -20.15 -5.52 -2.24
N TYR A 33 -19.35 -6.22 -3.03
CA TYR A 33 -19.10 -5.89 -4.44
C TYR A 33 -19.84 -6.82 -5.42
N ALA A 34 -20.71 -7.71 -4.90
CA ALA A 34 -21.46 -8.69 -5.68
C ALA A 34 -20.61 -9.42 -6.72
N LEU A 35 -19.43 -9.92 -6.28
CA LEU A 35 -18.51 -10.61 -7.16
C LEU A 35 -19.13 -11.92 -7.65
N ASN A 36 -19.18 -12.06 -8.97
CA ASN A 36 -19.58 -13.29 -9.65
C ASN A 36 -18.36 -14.20 -9.87
N ALA A 37 -18.49 -15.18 -10.76
CA ALA A 37 -17.38 -16.08 -11.09
C ALA A 37 -16.22 -15.41 -11.85
N GLU A 38 -16.41 -14.19 -12.37
CA GLU A 38 -15.41 -13.46 -13.13
C GLU A 38 -14.48 -12.67 -12.19
N GLU A 39 -13.22 -12.53 -12.59
CA GLU A 39 -12.24 -11.71 -11.88
C GLU A 39 -12.67 -10.22 -11.87
N PRO A 40 -12.50 -9.50 -10.74
CA PRO A 40 -12.90 -8.11 -10.63
C PRO A 40 -12.12 -7.22 -11.60
N SER A 41 -12.80 -6.23 -12.17
CA SER A 41 -12.17 -5.23 -13.02
C SER A 41 -11.17 -4.37 -12.24
N SER A 42 -10.22 -3.73 -12.95
CA SER A 42 -9.23 -2.83 -12.31
C SER A 42 -9.89 -1.67 -11.56
N ALA A 43 -11.02 -1.15 -12.06
CA ALA A 43 -11.78 -0.09 -11.38
C ALA A 43 -12.42 -0.59 -10.07
N MET A 44 -13.01 -1.79 -10.10
CA MET A 44 -13.60 -2.42 -8.91
C MET A 44 -12.52 -2.72 -7.87
N LEU A 45 -11.35 -3.20 -8.32
CA LEU A 45 -10.21 -3.48 -7.44
C LEU A 45 -9.69 -2.23 -6.71
N LEU A 46 -9.70 -1.06 -7.37
CA LEU A 46 -9.37 0.22 -6.72
C LEU A 46 -10.38 0.56 -5.62
N GLY A 47 -11.66 0.36 -5.87
CA GLY A 47 -12.73 0.56 -4.87
C GLY A 47 -12.59 -0.39 -3.68
N MET A 48 -12.35 -1.68 -3.94
CA MET A 48 -12.13 -2.70 -2.90
C MET A 48 -10.90 -2.36 -2.04
N ALA A 49 -9.79 -1.97 -2.66
CA ALA A 49 -8.60 -1.55 -1.94
C ALA A 49 -8.88 -0.34 -1.02
N ALA A 50 -9.63 0.64 -1.51
CA ALA A 50 -10.00 1.82 -0.72
C ALA A 50 -10.90 1.46 0.47
N SER A 51 -11.86 0.55 0.30
CA SER A 51 -12.79 0.12 1.37
C SER A 51 -12.08 -0.58 2.53
N ILE A 52 -10.97 -1.27 2.25
CA ILE A 52 -10.16 -1.95 3.27
C ILE A 52 -9.02 -1.09 3.86
N GLY A 53 -8.95 0.19 3.48
CA GLY A 53 -7.96 1.12 4.02
C GLY A 53 -6.61 1.10 3.29
N LEU A 54 -6.56 0.60 2.05
CA LEU A 54 -5.42 0.70 1.16
C LEU A 54 -5.63 1.82 0.14
N LYS A 55 -4.59 2.61 -0.09
CA LYS A 55 -4.52 3.52 -1.23
C LYS A 55 -3.93 2.75 -2.41
N ALA A 56 -4.73 2.58 -3.44
CA ALA A 56 -4.34 1.87 -4.64
C ALA A 56 -4.07 2.85 -5.79
N LYS A 57 -3.09 2.54 -6.63
CA LYS A 57 -2.77 3.29 -7.85
C LYS A 57 -2.42 2.32 -8.97
N LEU A 58 -3.26 2.30 -10.00
CA LEU A 58 -3.01 1.53 -11.21
C LEU A 58 -1.96 2.26 -12.08
N ARG A 59 -1.01 1.50 -12.61
CA ARG A 59 0.01 1.97 -13.54
C ARG A 59 0.29 0.92 -14.59
N GLU A 60 0.57 1.36 -15.81
CA GLU A 60 1.18 0.53 -16.84
C GLU A 60 2.68 0.72 -16.82
N LEU A 61 3.42 -0.37 -16.77
CA LEU A 61 4.87 -0.39 -16.74
C LEU A 61 5.42 -1.36 -17.78
N THR A 62 6.67 -1.14 -18.18
CA THR A 62 7.48 -2.15 -18.86
C THR A 62 8.24 -2.97 -17.81
N VAL A 63 8.69 -4.17 -18.19
CA VAL A 63 9.44 -5.05 -17.29
C VAL A 63 10.71 -4.38 -16.77
N ASP A 64 11.42 -3.64 -17.62
CA ASP A 64 12.62 -2.89 -17.20
C ASP A 64 12.32 -1.84 -16.12
N LYS A 65 11.19 -1.14 -16.27
CA LYS A 65 10.73 -0.18 -15.26
C LYS A 65 10.28 -0.87 -13.97
N LEU A 66 9.70 -2.06 -14.08
CA LEU A 66 9.33 -2.87 -12.92
C LEU A 66 10.55 -3.36 -12.16
N LEU A 67 11.58 -3.86 -12.87
CA LEU A 67 12.87 -4.27 -12.30
C LEU A 67 13.57 -3.12 -11.57
N GLY A 68 13.49 -1.90 -12.12
CA GLY A 68 14.08 -0.69 -11.51
C GLY A 68 13.35 -0.17 -10.27
N GLN A 69 12.19 -0.71 -9.91
CA GLN A 69 11.43 -0.28 -8.73
C GLN A 69 12.12 -0.75 -7.44
N LYS A 70 12.32 0.19 -6.50
CA LYS A 70 12.90 -0.12 -5.18
C LYS A 70 11.94 0.32 -4.07
N GLY A 71 11.75 -0.53 -3.07
CA GLY A 71 11.01 -0.19 -1.85
C GLY A 71 9.50 -0.01 -2.01
N VAL A 72 8.91 -0.50 -3.11
CA VAL A 72 7.47 -0.39 -3.40
C VAL A 72 6.72 -1.71 -3.38
N PHE A 73 7.43 -2.81 -3.15
CA PHE A 73 6.85 -4.14 -3.07
C PHE A 73 6.15 -4.39 -1.72
N PRO A 74 5.13 -5.25 -1.67
CA PRO A 74 4.55 -6.05 -2.74
C PRO A 74 3.64 -5.26 -3.69
N LEU A 75 3.58 -5.70 -4.96
CA LEU A 75 2.73 -5.16 -6.02
C LEU A 75 1.78 -6.24 -6.54
N LEU A 76 0.58 -5.86 -6.95
CA LEU A 76 -0.32 -6.77 -7.65
C LEU A 76 -0.15 -6.58 -9.16
N ALA A 77 0.22 -7.63 -9.86
CA ALA A 77 0.39 -7.67 -11.32
C ALA A 77 -0.77 -8.43 -11.97
N ARG A 78 -1.31 -7.88 -13.05
CA ARG A 78 -2.41 -8.49 -13.80
C ARG A 78 -1.86 -9.31 -14.95
N MET A 79 -2.34 -10.55 -15.07
CA MET A 79 -1.89 -11.48 -16.10
C MET A 79 -2.83 -11.47 -17.31
N LYS A 80 -2.34 -11.91 -18.48
CA LYS A 80 -3.10 -11.98 -19.72
C LYS A 80 -4.26 -12.99 -19.70
N ASP A 81 -4.15 -13.99 -18.84
CA ASP A 81 -5.20 -14.99 -18.59
C ASP A 81 -6.34 -14.48 -17.69
N GLY A 82 -6.29 -13.19 -17.28
CA GLY A 82 -7.25 -12.57 -16.39
C GLY A 82 -6.90 -12.72 -14.89
N ASN A 83 -6.01 -13.63 -14.54
CA ASN A 83 -5.56 -13.84 -13.16
C ASN A 83 -4.67 -12.69 -12.65
N SER A 84 -4.33 -12.75 -11.38
CA SER A 84 -3.39 -11.80 -10.76
C SER A 84 -2.31 -12.54 -9.98
N MET A 85 -1.12 -11.95 -9.93
CA MET A 85 0.01 -12.43 -9.14
C MET A 85 0.55 -11.30 -8.26
N ILE A 86 1.22 -11.66 -7.17
CA ILE A 86 1.92 -10.70 -6.33
C ILE A 86 3.40 -10.69 -6.71
N VAL A 87 3.91 -9.53 -7.10
CA VAL A 87 5.36 -9.32 -7.24
C VAL A 87 5.88 -8.86 -5.89
N VAL A 88 6.71 -9.67 -5.25
CA VAL A 88 7.26 -9.41 -3.91
C VAL A 88 8.65 -8.79 -3.94
N GLY A 89 9.30 -8.82 -5.09
CA GLY A 89 10.61 -8.23 -5.27
C GLY A 89 11.11 -8.31 -6.69
N ALA A 90 12.10 -7.49 -6.98
CA ALA A 90 12.82 -7.51 -8.25
C ALA A 90 14.32 -7.31 -7.99
N ARG A 91 15.15 -8.01 -8.74
CA ARG A 91 16.61 -7.85 -8.73
C ARG A 91 17.07 -7.63 -10.16
N VAL A 92 18.01 -6.73 -10.33
CA VAL A 92 18.55 -6.35 -11.67
C VAL A 92 19.82 -7.14 -12.03
N ASP A 93 20.48 -7.76 -11.02
CA ASP A 93 21.72 -8.49 -11.21
C ASP A 93 21.52 -9.72 -12.13
N ASP A 94 22.53 -10.06 -12.94
CA ASP A 94 22.56 -11.23 -13.82
C ASP A 94 21.35 -11.42 -14.77
N GLY A 95 20.96 -10.34 -15.45
CA GLY A 95 19.86 -10.38 -16.42
C GLY A 95 18.47 -10.09 -15.82
N GLY A 96 18.41 -9.88 -14.52
CA GLY A 96 17.18 -9.56 -13.81
C GLY A 96 16.38 -10.80 -13.38
N VAL A 97 15.76 -10.71 -12.22
CA VAL A 97 14.86 -11.76 -11.70
C VAL A 97 13.70 -11.11 -10.97
N LEU A 98 12.50 -11.63 -11.18
CA LEU A 98 11.28 -11.23 -10.48
C LEU A 98 10.88 -12.32 -9.50
N ALA A 99 10.70 -11.95 -8.25
CA ALA A 99 10.17 -12.81 -7.20
C ALA A 99 8.64 -12.63 -7.16
N VAL A 100 7.89 -13.67 -7.44
CA VAL A 100 6.42 -13.63 -7.53
C VAL A 100 5.77 -14.69 -6.63
N LEU A 101 4.58 -14.37 -6.13
CA LEU A 101 3.69 -15.30 -5.46
C LEU A 101 2.48 -15.53 -6.36
N ASP A 102 2.23 -16.80 -6.69
CA ASP A 102 1.13 -17.24 -7.52
C ASP A 102 -0.01 -17.75 -6.62
N PRO A 103 -1.19 -17.11 -6.62
CA PRO A 103 -2.30 -17.53 -5.78
C PRO A 103 -2.92 -18.88 -6.20
N LEU A 104 -2.75 -19.29 -7.48
CA LEU A 104 -3.21 -20.59 -7.96
C LEU A 104 -2.31 -21.74 -7.46
N GLY A 105 -1.08 -21.41 -7.11
CA GLY A 105 -0.13 -22.36 -6.52
C GLY A 105 -0.17 -22.34 -4.99
N ASP A 106 1.00 -22.42 -4.40
CA ASP A 106 1.21 -22.22 -2.96
C ASP A 106 1.58 -20.74 -2.70
N LEU A 107 0.67 -19.98 -2.07
CA LEU A 107 0.91 -18.58 -1.68
C LEU A 107 2.08 -18.41 -0.72
N GLY A 108 2.55 -19.49 -0.10
CA GLY A 108 3.76 -19.49 0.72
C GLY A 108 5.06 -19.64 -0.08
N ALA A 109 4.98 -20.06 -1.34
CA ALA A 109 6.14 -20.33 -2.17
C ALA A 109 6.43 -19.19 -3.14
N VAL A 110 7.56 -18.52 -2.94
CA VAL A 110 8.06 -17.51 -3.89
C VAL A 110 8.67 -18.21 -5.10
N LYS A 111 8.14 -17.91 -6.29
CA LYS A 111 8.71 -18.36 -7.56
C LYS A 111 9.62 -17.27 -8.12
N MET A 112 10.79 -17.65 -8.60
CA MET A 112 11.68 -16.76 -9.32
C MET A 112 11.40 -16.90 -10.82
N LEU A 113 11.02 -15.80 -11.45
CA LEU A 113 10.74 -15.76 -12.90
C LEU A 113 11.76 -14.89 -13.61
N ASP A 114 12.18 -15.37 -14.76
CA ASP A 114 12.94 -14.58 -15.73
C ASP A 114 12.06 -13.43 -16.28
N PRO A 115 12.62 -12.24 -16.52
CA PRO A 115 11.89 -11.09 -17.03
C PRO A 115 11.14 -11.36 -18.33
N ALA A 116 11.75 -12.11 -19.26
CA ALA A 116 11.11 -12.46 -20.53
C ALA A 116 9.90 -13.40 -20.33
N ALA A 117 10.03 -14.39 -19.46
CA ALA A 117 8.94 -15.30 -19.10
C ALA A 117 7.80 -14.55 -18.41
N PHE A 118 8.11 -13.62 -17.49
CA PHE A 118 7.10 -12.79 -16.84
C PHE A 118 6.39 -11.88 -17.84
N GLN A 119 7.12 -11.24 -18.76
CA GLN A 119 6.56 -10.36 -19.80
C GLN A 119 5.61 -11.10 -20.74
N ALA A 120 5.90 -12.35 -21.04
CA ALA A 120 5.04 -13.17 -21.90
C ALA A 120 3.64 -13.37 -21.29
N LEU A 121 3.55 -13.46 -19.96
CA LEU A 121 2.32 -13.72 -19.21
C LEU A 121 1.62 -12.44 -18.73
N TRP A 122 2.35 -11.35 -18.58
CA TRP A 122 1.88 -10.12 -17.96
C TRP A 122 1.24 -9.15 -18.97
N THR A 123 0.19 -8.43 -18.54
CA THR A 123 -0.48 -7.39 -19.34
C THR A 123 0.28 -6.07 -19.40
N GLY A 124 1.19 -5.81 -18.48
CA GLY A 124 1.80 -4.50 -18.25
C GLY A 124 1.14 -3.72 -17.10
N GLU A 125 -0.05 -4.12 -16.68
CA GLU A 125 -0.75 -3.46 -15.57
C GLU A 125 -0.22 -3.89 -14.20
N VAL A 126 0.03 -2.91 -13.33
CA VAL A 126 0.46 -3.10 -11.94
C VAL A 126 -0.35 -2.20 -11.01
N LEU A 127 -0.81 -2.77 -9.92
CA LEU A 127 -1.43 -2.03 -8.84
C LEU A 127 -0.45 -1.84 -7.70
N PHE A 128 -0.11 -0.58 -7.45
CA PHE A 128 0.63 -0.16 -6.27
C PHE A 128 -0.34 -0.02 -5.11
N LEU A 129 -0.06 -0.74 -4.03
CA LEU A 129 -0.89 -0.76 -2.84
C LEU A 129 -0.09 -0.21 -1.66
N LYS A 130 -0.64 0.76 -0.96
CA LYS A 130 -0.03 1.34 0.22
C LYS A 130 -1.09 1.55 1.29
N ARG A 131 -0.77 1.26 2.54
CA ARG A 131 -1.68 1.53 3.66
C ARG A 131 -2.01 3.03 3.71
N THR A 132 -3.29 3.35 3.83
CA THR A 132 -3.73 4.71 4.10
C THR A 132 -3.42 5.02 5.56
N SER A 133 -2.33 5.74 5.83
CA SER A 133 -2.06 6.24 7.16
C SER A 133 -2.94 7.45 7.42
N LYS A 134 -3.93 7.31 8.30
CA LYS A 134 -4.59 8.47 8.88
C LYS A 134 -3.59 9.11 9.85
N LEU A 135 -3.53 10.43 9.92
CA LEU A 135 -2.63 11.18 10.82
C LEU A 135 -2.82 10.81 12.31
N THR A 136 -3.91 10.11 12.63
CA THR A 136 -4.29 9.60 13.97
C THR A 136 -3.89 8.14 14.22
N ASP A 137 -3.13 7.49 13.33
CA ASP A 137 -2.76 6.08 13.53
C ASP A 137 -1.66 5.97 14.60
N THR A 138 -2.02 5.47 15.77
CA THR A 138 -1.16 5.27 16.95
C THR A 138 0.05 4.35 16.71
N ARG A 139 0.11 3.67 15.57
CA ARG A 139 1.23 2.80 15.17
C ARG A 139 2.27 3.48 14.27
N GLN A 140 2.13 4.79 14.01
CA GLN A 140 3.17 5.52 13.29
C GLN A 140 4.38 5.74 14.23
N PRO A 141 5.63 5.57 13.72
CA PRO A 141 6.79 5.95 14.51
C PRO A 141 6.66 7.42 14.90
N PHE A 142 6.92 7.71 16.18
CA PHE A 142 6.85 9.04 16.76
C PHE A 142 7.63 10.05 15.91
N GLY A 143 6.94 10.83 15.11
CA GLY A 143 7.49 11.94 14.36
C GLY A 143 6.85 13.25 14.79
N LEU A 144 7.56 14.37 14.65
CA LEU A 144 7.08 15.73 14.97
C LEU A 144 5.73 16.06 14.28
N ARG A 145 5.41 15.36 13.19
CA ARG A 145 4.13 15.47 12.48
C ARG A 145 2.90 15.08 13.30
N TRP A 146 3.06 14.22 14.30
CA TRP A 146 1.97 13.84 15.20
C TRP A 146 1.59 14.99 16.14
N PHE A 147 2.57 15.83 16.52
CA PHE A 147 2.36 17.00 17.39
C PHE A 147 1.68 18.18 16.67
N ILE A 148 1.78 18.28 15.35
CA ILE A 148 1.27 19.44 14.60
C ILE A 148 -0.24 19.66 14.79
N PRO A 149 -1.13 18.67 14.68
CA PRO A 149 -2.56 18.89 14.90
C PRO A 149 -2.90 19.26 16.33
N GLU A 150 -2.18 18.71 17.32
CA GLU A 150 -2.36 19.02 18.73
C GLU A 150 -1.93 20.45 19.06
N ILE A 151 -0.79 20.90 18.52
CA ILE A 151 -0.32 22.29 18.64
C ILE A 151 -1.32 23.26 17.98
N LEU A 152 -1.88 22.90 16.81
CA LEU A 152 -2.84 23.74 16.11
C LEU A 152 -4.19 23.85 16.84
N GLN A 153 -4.59 22.84 17.61
CA GLN A 153 -5.78 22.92 18.45
C GLN A 153 -5.59 23.88 19.63
N GLN A 154 -4.38 23.98 20.16
CA GLN A 154 -4.06 24.83 21.30
C GLN A 154 -3.33 26.13 20.93
N LYS A 155 -3.48 26.57 19.67
CA LYS A 155 -2.82 27.80 19.16
C LYS A 155 -3.07 29.06 20.01
N ALA A 156 -4.21 29.15 20.67
CA ALA A 156 -4.51 30.28 21.57
C ALA A 156 -3.58 30.28 22.81
N ALA A 157 -3.41 29.12 23.46
CA ALA A 157 -2.52 28.98 24.60
C ALA A 157 -1.06 29.24 24.22
N PHE A 158 -0.60 28.72 23.09
CA PHE A 158 0.75 28.97 22.58
C PHE A 158 0.99 30.44 22.25
N ARG A 159 0.00 31.12 21.64
CA ARG A 159 0.07 32.56 21.39
C ARG A 159 0.22 33.35 22.69
N ASP A 160 -0.58 33.02 23.70
CA ASP A 160 -0.59 33.76 24.97
C ASP A 160 0.72 33.57 25.74
N ILE A 161 1.30 32.36 25.71
CA ILE A 161 2.63 32.08 26.24
C ILE A 161 3.72 32.88 25.50
N ALA A 162 3.65 32.92 24.17
CA ALA A 162 4.61 33.66 23.36
C ALA A 162 4.56 35.18 23.64
N ILE A 163 3.36 35.74 23.80
CA ILE A 163 3.18 37.16 24.14
C ILE A 163 3.74 37.42 25.56
N ALA A 164 3.46 36.57 26.55
CA ALA A 164 3.97 36.71 27.89
C ALA A 164 5.51 36.64 27.94
N ALA A 165 6.10 35.67 27.19
CA ALA A 165 7.55 35.53 27.11
C ALA A 165 8.22 36.74 26.43
N MET A 166 7.58 37.29 25.39
CA MET A 166 8.07 38.51 24.73
C MET A 166 7.99 39.74 25.63
N ALA A 167 6.89 39.89 26.37
CA ALA A 167 6.74 40.95 27.33
C ALA A 167 7.80 40.90 28.48
N MET A 168 8.06 39.69 29.01
CA MET A 168 9.11 39.50 30.02
C MET A 168 10.52 39.85 29.50
N ASN A 169 10.82 39.45 28.23
CA ASN A 169 12.10 39.80 27.63
C ASN A 169 12.28 41.32 27.44
N VAL A 170 11.23 41.99 26.98
CA VAL A 170 11.27 43.47 26.81
C VAL A 170 11.43 44.18 28.16
N LEU A 171 10.72 43.72 29.22
CA LEU A 171 10.85 44.28 30.55
C LEU A 171 12.23 44.01 31.15
N GLY A 172 12.81 42.82 30.92
CA GLY A 172 14.16 42.47 31.35
C GLY A 172 15.26 43.30 30.70
N LEU A 173 15.07 43.70 29.42
CA LEU A 173 15.99 44.60 28.72
C LEU A 173 15.83 46.08 29.10
N ALA A 174 14.66 46.47 29.63
CA ALA A 174 14.35 47.83 30.02
C ALA A 174 14.71 48.12 31.51
N SER A 175 15.11 47.10 32.28
CA SER A 175 15.56 47.25 33.66
C SER A 175 17.08 47.44 33.71
N PRO A 176 17.61 48.60 34.17
CA PRO A 176 19.04 48.88 34.25
C PRO A 176 19.76 48.01 35.30
#